data_af5c498c99ed005f31b87b23c07c9535
#
_entry.id   af5c498c99ed005f31b87b23c07c9535
#
_cell.length_a   1.000
_cell.length_b   1.000
_cell.length_c   1.000
_cell.angle_alpha   90.00
_cell.angle_beta   90.00
_cell.angle_gamma   90.00
#
_symmetry.space_group_name_H-M   'P 1'
#
loop_
_entity.id
_entity.type
_entity.pdbx_description
1 polymer ?
#
loop_
_entity_poly.entity_id
_entity_poly.type
_entity_poly.pdbx_seq_one_letter_code
_entity_poly.pdbx_strand_id
1 'polypeptide(L)'
;MNDKITVCLGKGGQREMAESFARKNNVPIMDKPGEHLTVMFDSRGVSLTGYGLTYQGDFEGMLHRVTNGRLSHEMLVRAVKTEGEHLKAIDATAGMGEDGFLLAAYGYEVTLYEQNPVIAALLKDALRRARKHPVLKDIASRMKLVEGDSVSCLSLIHISEPTRHAQ
;
A
#
# COMPACT_ATOMS: atom_id res chain seq x y z
N MET A 1 15.13 -14.89 -4.78
CA MET A 1 14.74 -13.54 -5.21
C MET A 1 15.79 -12.47 -4.87
N ASN A 2 16.89 -12.86 -4.17
CA ASN A 2 17.75 -11.87 -3.50
C ASN A 2 18.95 -11.33 -4.29
N ASP A 3 19.30 -11.91 -5.43
CA ASP A 3 20.55 -11.56 -6.11
C ASP A 3 20.48 -10.32 -7.03
N LYS A 4 19.32 -9.65 -7.07
CA LYS A 4 19.07 -8.52 -7.97
C LYS A 4 18.51 -7.26 -7.32
N ILE A 5 18.35 -7.26 -6.00
CA ILE A 5 17.80 -6.10 -5.28
C ILE A 5 18.82 -5.63 -4.24
N THR A 6 19.03 -4.33 -4.18
CA THR A 6 19.86 -3.68 -3.17
C THR A 6 19.08 -2.59 -2.45
N VAL A 7 19.57 -2.14 -1.31
CA VAL A 7 19.06 -0.98 -0.57
C VAL A 7 20.09 0.13 -0.66
N CYS A 8 19.65 1.35 -0.84
CA CYS A 8 20.52 2.51 -0.78
C CYS A 8 19.90 3.60 0.12
N LEU A 9 20.73 4.20 0.97
CA LEU A 9 20.34 5.30 1.83
C LEU A 9 20.81 6.61 1.20
N GLY A 10 19.88 7.39 0.67
CA GLY A 10 20.12 8.72 0.14
C GLY A 10 20.13 9.80 1.23
N LYS A 11 20.44 11.04 0.81
CA LYS A 11 20.48 12.20 1.72
C LYS A 11 19.11 12.42 2.38
N GLY A 12 19.13 12.56 3.70
CA GLY A 12 17.90 12.79 4.49
C GLY A 12 16.97 11.59 4.58
N GLY A 13 17.39 10.42 4.13
CA GLY A 13 16.63 9.18 4.25
C GLY A 13 16.56 8.68 5.70
N GLN A 14 15.53 7.89 5.96
CA GLN A 14 15.29 7.30 7.28
C GLN A 14 16.14 6.03 7.42
N ARG A 15 17.32 6.15 8.03
CA ARG A 15 18.31 5.08 8.22
C ARG A 15 17.69 3.83 8.85
N GLU A 16 16.94 4.01 9.92
CA GLU A 16 16.32 2.90 10.64
C GLU A 16 15.35 2.08 9.76
N MET A 17 14.60 2.76 8.90
CA MET A 17 13.70 2.07 7.94
C MET A 17 14.48 1.30 6.89
N ALA A 18 15.57 1.88 6.36
CA ALA A 18 16.43 1.22 5.36
C ALA A 18 17.10 -0.03 5.96
N GLU A 19 17.67 0.10 7.15
CA GLU A 19 18.34 -1.02 7.86
C GLU A 19 17.34 -2.12 8.25
N SER A 20 16.15 -1.74 8.72
CA SER A 20 15.08 -2.70 9.04
C SER A 20 14.63 -3.46 7.81
N PHE A 21 14.40 -2.76 6.69
CA PHE A 21 14.03 -3.38 5.42
C PHE A 21 15.13 -4.33 4.92
N ALA A 22 16.39 -3.88 4.90
CA ALA A 22 17.53 -4.67 4.45
C ALA A 22 17.68 -5.95 5.27
N ARG A 23 17.60 -5.86 6.59
CA ARG A 23 17.70 -7.00 7.52
C ARG A 23 16.54 -7.99 7.36
N LYS A 24 15.29 -7.48 7.30
CA LYS A 24 14.08 -8.31 7.14
C LYS A 24 14.10 -9.13 5.85
N ASN A 25 14.66 -8.55 4.78
CA ASN A 25 14.63 -9.14 3.45
C ASN A 25 15.96 -9.77 3.04
N ASN A 26 16.98 -9.72 3.91
CA ASN A 26 18.33 -10.24 3.66
C ASN A 26 18.92 -9.67 2.35
N VAL A 27 18.86 -8.35 2.19
CA VAL A 27 19.41 -7.62 1.04
C VAL A 27 20.51 -6.66 1.48
N PRO A 28 21.57 -6.46 0.68
CA PRO A 28 22.67 -5.60 1.06
C PRO A 28 22.31 -4.11 1.00
N ILE A 29 22.93 -3.33 1.90
CA ILE A 29 22.90 -1.87 1.83
C ILE A 29 24.14 -1.40 1.09
N MET A 30 23.96 -0.54 0.10
CA MET A 30 25.00 0.00 -0.75
C MET A 30 25.09 1.52 -0.58
N ASP A 31 26.27 2.07 -0.77
CA ASP A 31 26.49 3.53 -0.70
C ASP A 31 25.91 4.27 -1.91
N LYS A 32 25.76 3.56 -3.03
CA LYS A 32 25.20 4.09 -4.28
C LYS A 32 24.24 3.07 -4.88
N PRO A 33 23.24 3.53 -5.69
CA PRO A 33 22.39 2.62 -6.45
C PRO A 33 23.23 1.67 -7.30
N GLY A 34 22.88 0.38 -7.26
CA GLY A 34 23.53 -0.64 -8.07
C GLY A 34 23.08 -0.62 -9.54
N GLU A 35 23.65 -1.52 -10.34
CA GLU A 35 23.26 -1.73 -11.74
C GLU A 35 21.85 -2.36 -11.86
N HIS A 36 21.36 -2.97 -10.79
CA HIS A 36 20.06 -3.63 -10.70
C HIS A 36 19.04 -2.78 -9.93
N LEU A 37 17.92 -3.40 -9.59
CA LEU A 37 16.89 -2.75 -8.81
C LEU A 37 17.39 -2.34 -7.43
N THR A 38 17.19 -1.10 -7.06
CA THR A 38 17.59 -0.54 -5.77
C THR A 38 16.38 0.10 -5.07
N VAL A 39 16.11 -0.34 -3.84
CA VAL A 39 15.14 0.35 -2.97
C VAL A 39 15.85 1.52 -2.31
N MET A 40 15.48 2.72 -2.73
CA MET A 40 16.05 3.97 -2.23
C MET A 40 15.24 4.50 -1.04
N PHE A 41 15.95 4.91 0.00
CA PHE A 41 15.39 5.63 1.14
C PHE A 41 16.04 7.01 1.18
N ASP A 42 15.32 8.06 0.81
CA ASP A 42 15.82 9.43 0.81
C ASP A 42 14.81 10.40 1.47
N SER A 43 15.10 11.71 1.40
CA SER A 43 14.22 12.74 1.98
C SER A 43 12.82 12.79 1.37
N ARG A 44 12.64 12.30 0.15
CA ARG A 44 11.32 12.22 -0.54
C ARG A 44 10.52 11.00 -0.09
N GLY A 45 11.16 10.00 0.51
CA GLY A 45 10.56 8.76 0.96
C GLY A 45 11.21 7.53 0.38
N VAL A 46 10.41 6.49 0.11
CA VAL A 46 10.86 5.22 -0.46
C VAL A 46 10.52 5.16 -1.94
N SER A 47 11.52 4.82 -2.75
CA SER A 47 11.36 4.62 -4.20
C SER A 47 12.12 3.37 -4.67
N LEU A 48 11.71 2.82 -5.80
CA LEU A 48 12.40 1.75 -6.51
C LEU A 48 13.08 2.35 -7.73
N THR A 49 14.40 2.19 -7.82
CA THR A 49 15.22 2.72 -8.90
C THR A 49 15.93 1.57 -9.63
N GLY A 50 16.01 1.65 -10.93
CA GLY A 50 16.75 0.69 -11.77
C GLY A 50 16.51 0.93 -13.26
N TYR A 51 17.45 0.51 -14.07
CA TYR A 51 17.36 0.62 -15.55
C TYR A 51 17.02 2.05 -16.05
N GLY A 52 17.53 3.07 -15.35
CA GLY A 52 17.28 4.47 -15.71
C GLY A 52 15.89 5.00 -15.31
N LEU A 53 15.08 4.21 -14.62
CA LEU A 53 13.74 4.58 -14.16
C LEU A 53 13.71 4.67 -12.64
N THR A 54 12.83 5.52 -12.13
CA THR A 54 12.51 5.61 -10.70
C THR A 54 11.01 5.58 -10.54
N TYR A 55 10.53 4.72 -9.65
CA TYR A 55 9.13 4.60 -9.30
C TYR A 55 8.94 4.88 -7.82
N GLN A 56 7.96 5.72 -7.49
CA GLN A 56 7.55 6.02 -6.12
C GLN A 56 6.04 5.97 -6.06
N GLY A 57 5.48 5.33 -5.04
CA GLY A 57 4.04 5.33 -4.83
C GLY A 57 3.54 6.72 -4.47
N ASP A 58 2.42 7.13 -5.06
CA ASP A 58 1.82 8.42 -4.79
C ASP A 58 0.30 8.39 -4.98
N PHE A 59 -0.43 8.92 -4.00
CA PHE A 59 -1.90 9.04 -4.06
C PHE A 59 -2.38 10.42 -4.54
N GLU A 60 -1.49 11.39 -4.71
CA GLU A 60 -1.87 12.71 -5.24
C GLU A 60 -2.41 12.59 -6.67
N GLY A 61 -1.79 11.71 -7.48
CA GLY A 61 -2.26 11.37 -8.82
C GLY A 61 -3.69 10.82 -8.87
N MET A 62 -4.19 10.28 -7.75
CA MET A 62 -5.54 9.73 -7.65
C MET A 62 -6.62 10.78 -7.31
N LEU A 63 -6.23 11.99 -6.89
CA LEU A 63 -7.18 13.03 -6.48
C LEU A 63 -8.23 13.35 -7.53
N HIS A 64 -7.85 13.35 -8.81
CA HIS A 64 -8.77 13.63 -9.90
C HIS A 64 -9.90 12.59 -10.04
N ARG A 65 -9.69 11.36 -9.56
CA ARG A 65 -10.69 10.27 -9.58
C ARG A 65 -11.70 10.37 -8.44
N VAL A 66 -11.31 10.98 -7.33
CA VAL A 66 -12.13 11.01 -6.10
C VAL A 66 -12.79 12.37 -5.85
N THR A 67 -12.42 13.40 -6.62
CA THR A 67 -13.00 14.75 -6.53
C THR A 67 -14.10 14.98 -7.54
N ASN A 68 -14.86 16.06 -7.36
CA ASN A 68 -15.89 16.55 -8.29
C ASN A 68 -16.98 15.51 -8.67
N GLY A 69 -17.36 14.63 -7.73
CA GLY A 69 -18.41 13.63 -7.95
C GLY A 69 -17.98 12.42 -8.80
N ARG A 70 -16.74 12.36 -9.27
CA ARG A 70 -16.26 11.29 -10.15
C ARG A 70 -16.22 9.92 -9.48
N LEU A 71 -15.99 9.88 -8.17
CA LEU A 71 -15.91 8.64 -7.39
C LEU A 71 -17.12 7.71 -7.59
N SER A 72 -18.33 8.27 -7.69
CA SER A 72 -19.56 7.50 -7.92
C SER A 72 -19.62 6.83 -9.29
N HIS A 73 -18.80 7.25 -10.25
CA HIS A 73 -18.69 6.69 -11.60
C HIS A 73 -17.61 5.61 -11.70
N GLU A 74 -16.76 5.44 -10.68
CA GLU A 74 -15.73 4.39 -10.66
C GLU A 74 -16.40 3.01 -10.67
N MET A 75 -15.97 2.15 -11.60
CA MET A 75 -16.57 0.83 -11.79
C MET A 75 -16.44 -0.03 -10.53
N LEU A 76 -15.27 0.01 -9.87
CA LEU A 76 -15.03 -0.72 -8.62
C LEU A 76 -16.02 -0.28 -7.53
N VAL A 77 -16.17 1.02 -7.31
CA VAL A 77 -17.09 1.56 -6.31
C VAL A 77 -18.53 1.15 -6.60
N ARG A 78 -18.94 1.19 -7.87
CA ARG A 78 -20.28 0.75 -8.29
C ARG A 78 -20.50 -0.74 -8.07
N ALA A 79 -19.49 -1.57 -8.30
CA ALA A 79 -19.58 -3.02 -8.15
C ALA A 79 -19.70 -3.46 -6.69
N VAL A 80 -19.02 -2.75 -5.77
CA VAL A 80 -19.01 -3.12 -4.33
C VAL A 80 -19.95 -2.26 -3.49
N LYS A 81 -20.68 -1.31 -4.13
CA LYS A 81 -21.58 -0.40 -3.41
C LYS A 81 -22.59 -1.20 -2.59
N THR A 82 -22.55 -1.02 -1.28
CA THR A 82 -23.52 -1.58 -0.35
C THR A 82 -24.01 -0.46 0.56
N GLU A 83 -25.19 -0.64 1.13
CA GLU A 83 -25.77 0.26 2.11
C GLU A 83 -25.37 -0.23 3.51
N GLY A 84 -25.07 0.70 4.40
CA GLY A 84 -24.73 0.38 5.78
C GLY A 84 -23.78 1.38 6.41
N GLU A 85 -23.74 1.34 7.71
CA GLU A 85 -22.72 2.02 8.51
C GLU A 85 -21.51 1.10 8.70
N HIS A 86 -20.29 1.67 8.85
CA HIS A 86 -19.05 0.92 9.08
C HIS A 86 -18.68 -0.08 7.99
N LEU A 87 -18.68 0.37 6.74
CA LEU A 87 -18.30 -0.44 5.60
C LEU A 87 -16.83 -0.90 5.71
N LYS A 88 -16.58 -2.21 5.52
CA LYS A 88 -15.23 -2.78 5.55
C LYS A 88 -14.94 -3.48 4.23
N ALA A 89 -13.71 -3.36 3.77
CA ALA A 89 -13.22 -4.05 2.58
C ALA A 89 -11.84 -4.66 2.83
N ILE A 90 -11.55 -5.72 2.10
CA ILE A 90 -10.23 -6.34 2.05
C ILE A 90 -9.76 -6.30 0.60
N ASP A 91 -8.60 -5.72 0.39
CA ASP A 91 -7.85 -5.83 -0.85
C ASP A 91 -6.74 -6.86 -0.63
N ALA A 92 -6.95 -8.05 -1.20
CA ALA A 92 -6.10 -9.21 -1.00
C ALA A 92 -4.78 -9.16 -1.81
N THR A 93 -4.66 -8.22 -2.74
CA THR A 93 -3.52 -8.04 -3.66
C THR A 93 -3.26 -6.56 -3.91
N ALA A 94 -2.98 -5.84 -2.84
CA ALA A 94 -3.04 -4.39 -2.82
C ALA A 94 -2.14 -3.68 -3.85
N GLY A 95 -0.98 -4.27 -4.21
CA GLY A 95 -0.05 -3.59 -5.09
C GLY A 95 0.29 -2.20 -4.56
N MET A 96 0.01 -1.16 -5.35
CA MET A 96 0.21 0.23 -4.91
C MET A 96 -1.01 0.84 -4.18
N GLY A 97 -2.05 0.04 -3.94
CA GLY A 97 -3.20 0.44 -3.12
C GLY A 97 -4.21 1.35 -3.80
N GLU A 98 -4.21 1.43 -5.13
CA GLU A 98 -5.10 2.33 -5.87
C GLU A 98 -6.58 1.94 -5.70
N ASP A 99 -6.91 0.66 -5.81
CA ASP A 99 -8.26 0.16 -5.62
C ASP A 99 -8.72 0.36 -4.17
N GLY A 100 -7.85 0.02 -3.21
CA GLY A 100 -8.10 0.30 -1.79
C GLY A 100 -8.30 1.78 -1.51
N PHE A 101 -7.59 2.68 -2.20
CA PHE A 101 -7.75 4.12 -2.07
C PHE A 101 -9.14 4.59 -2.55
N LEU A 102 -9.64 4.07 -3.68
CA LEU A 102 -10.99 4.39 -4.17
C LEU A 102 -12.07 3.93 -3.19
N LEU A 103 -11.92 2.73 -2.63
CA LEU A 103 -12.84 2.21 -1.62
C LEU A 103 -12.80 3.04 -0.33
N ALA A 104 -11.60 3.42 0.13
CA ALA A 104 -11.43 4.28 1.29
C ALA A 104 -12.00 5.69 1.07
N ALA A 105 -11.85 6.24 -0.14
CA ALA A 105 -12.46 7.51 -0.52
C ALA A 105 -14.00 7.45 -0.51
N TYR A 106 -14.56 6.29 -0.87
CA TYR A 106 -16.01 6.07 -0.81
C TYR A 106 -16.54 5.91 0.62
N GLY A 107 -15.66 5.59 1.59
CA GLY A 107 -16.01 5.47 3.00
C GLY A 107 -15.73 4.12 3.65
N TYR A 108 -15.14 3.17 2.93
CA TYR A 108 -14.74 1.88 3.50
C TYR A 108 -13.52 2.01 4.42
N GLU A 109 -13.50 1.24 5.51
CA GLU A 109 -12.27 0.85 6.19
C GLU A 109 -11.63 -0.29 5.41
N VAL A 110 -10.43 -0.07 4.86
CA VAL A 110 -9.80 -1.00 3.93
C VAL A 110 -8.57 -1.63 4.56
N THR A 111 -8.52 -2.96 4.57
CA THR A 111 -7.32 -3.72 4.90
C THR A 111 -6.66 -4.17 3.59
N LEU A 112 -5.42 -3.74 3.40
CA LEU A 112 -4.60 -3.99 2.22
C LEU A 112 -3.60 -5.10 2.53
N TYR A 113 -3.56 -6.17 1.75
CA TYR A 113 -2.54 -7.22 1.86
C TYR A 113 -1.55 -7.11 0.69
N GLU A 114 -0.25 -7.08 1.02
CA GLU A 114 0.82 -7.09 0.01
C GLU A 114 1.95 -8.00 0.48
N GLN A 115 2.23 -9.04 -0.32
CA GLN A 115 3.26 -10.04 0.00
C GLN A 115 4.65 -9.67 -0.54
N ASN A 116 4.72 -8.86 -1.61
CA ASN A 116 6.00 -8.44 -2.15
C ASN A 116 6.60 -7.36 -1.23
N PRO A 117 7.76 -7.61 -0.60
CA PRO A 117 8.31 -6.69 0.40
C PRO A 117 8.69 -5.32 -0.19
N VAL A 118 9.08 -5.26 -1.46
CA VAL A 118 9.42 -3.99 -2.12
C VAL A 118 8.16 -3.16 -2.33
N ILE A 119 7.13 -3.78 -2.90
CA ILE A 119 5.84 -3.09 -3.13
C ILE A 119 5.22 -2.65 -1.80
N ALA A 120 5.26 -3.52 -0.79
CA ALA A 120 4.78 -3.19 0.56
C ALA A 120 5.53 -1.98 1.16
N ALA A 121 6.85 -1.89 0.97
CA ALA A 121 7.64 -0.74 1.44
C ALA A 121 7.25 0.56 0.72
N LEU A 122 7.05 0.51 -0.60
CA LEU A 122 6.59 1.64 -1.40
C LEU A 122 5.20 2.11 -0.97
N LEU A 123 4.26 1.17 -0.83
CA LEU A 123 2.89 1.46 -0.40
C LEU A 123 2.84 2.02 1.04
N LYS A 124 3.63 1.45 1.94
CA LYS A 124 3.75 1.93 3.33
C LYS A 124 4.22 3.39 3.39
N ASP A 125 5.21 3.73 2.58
CA ASP A 125 5.70 5.11 2.49
C ASP A 125 4.67 6.04 1.83
N ALA A 126 4.00 5.60 0.76
CA ALA A 126 2.93 6.36 0.12
C ALA A 126 1.80 6.68 1.11
N LEU A 127 1.34 5.70 1.90
CA LEU A 127 0.36 5.90 2.96
C LEU A 127 0.85 6.85 4.06
N ARG A 128 2.13 6.73 4.46
CA ARG A 128 2.75 7.64 5.45
C ARG A 128 2.75 9.09 4.96
N ARG A 129 3.05 9.34 3.69
CA ARG A 129 3.02 10.67 3.07
C ARG A 129 1.59 11.18 2.92
N ALA A 130 0.68 10.33 2.44
CA ALA A 130 -0.73 10.68 2.28
C ALA A 130 -1.40 11.07 3.60
N ARG A 131 -1.07 10.43 4.73
CA ARG A 131 -1.58 10.79 6.06
C ARG A 131 -1.14 12.18 6.55
N LYS A 132 -0.10 12.76 5.93
CA LYS A 132 0.37 14.13 6.22
C LYS A 132 -0.19 15.15 5.23
N HIS A 133 -0.78 14.70 4.14
CA HIS A 133 -1.32 15.57 3.10
C HIS A 133 -2.70 16.12 3.52
N PRO A 134 -2.97 17.42 3.37
CA PRO A 134 -4.19 18.05 3.88
C PRO A 134 -5.49 17.46 3.32
N VAL A 135 -5.47 16.96 2.07
CA VAL A 135 -6.65 16.40 1.39
C VAL A 135 -6.72 14.87 1.51
N LEU A 136 -5.56 14.18 1.51
CA LEU A 136 -5.51 12.71 1.47
C LEU A 136 -5.59 12.06 2.86
N LYS A 137 -5.32 12.81 3.94
CA LYS A 137 -5.17 12.27 5.30
C LYS A 137 -6.38 11.45 5.75
N ASP A 138 -7.58 11.93 5.47
CA ASP A 138 -8.82 11.28 5.93
C ASP A 138 -9.09 9.98 5.14
N ILE A 139 -8.74 9.94 3.85
CA ILE A 139 -8.82 8.73 3.03
C ILE A 139 -7.76 7.72 3.51
N ALA A 140 -6.50 8.15 3.60
CA ALA A 140 -5.40 7.29 4.00
C ALA A 140 -5.51 6.78 5.45
N SER A 141 -6.25 7.45 6.33
CA SER A 141 -6.51 6.99 7.70
C SER A 141 -7.38 5.72 7.74
N ARG A 142 -8.25 5.53 6.73
CA ARG A 142 -9.10 4.34 6.58
C ARG A 142 -8.37 3.15 5.96
N MET A 143 -7.11 3.32 5.54
CA MET A 143 -6.32 2.28 4.87
C MET A 143 -5.28 1.69 5.82
N LYS A 144 -5.33 0.37 6.03
CA LYS A 144 -4.39 -0.38 6.86
C LYS A 144 -3.64 -1.39 6.01
N LEU A 145 -2.31 -1.27 5.93
CA LEU A 145 -1.45 -2.24 5.25
C LEU A 145 -1.07 -3.39 6.20
N VAL A 146 -1.19 -4.60 5.68
CA VAL A 146 -0.67 -5.86 6.27
C VAL A 146 0.34 -6.44 5.28
N GLU A 147 1.61 -6.49 5.71
CA GLU A 147 2.69 -7.07 4.92
C GLU A 147 2.65 -8.60 5.05
N GLY A 148 2.32 -9.30 3.99
CA GLY A 148 2.25 -10.76 3.97
C GLY A 148 1.29 -11.31 2.93
N ASP A 149 1.25 -12.65 2.88
CA ASP A 149 0.33 -13.38 2.01
C ASP A 149 -1.10 -13.33 2.55
N SER A 150 -2.02 -12.82 1.75
CA SER A 150 -3.43 -12.72 2.09
C SER A 150 -4.08 -14.08 2.35
N VAL A 151 -3.69 -15.11 1.60
CA VAL A 151 -4.25 -16.45 1.74
C VAL A 151 -3.96 -17.00 3.14
N SER A 152 -2.73 -16.89 3.60
CA SER A 152 -2.32 -17.31 4.94
C SER A 152 -3.03 -16.52 6.04
N CYS A 153 -3.21 -15.22 5.84
CA CYS A 153 -3.86 -14.35 6.82
C CYS A 153 -5.38 -14.54 6.86
N LEU A 154 -6.02 -14.69 5.70
CA LEU A 154 -7.49 -14.85 5.58
C LEU A 154 -7.97 -16.24 6.01
N SER A 155 -7.14 -17.27 5.86
CA SER A 155 -7.47 -18.64 6.33
C SER A 155 -7.62 -18.74 7.85
N LEU A 156 -7.07 -17.77 8.60
CA LEU A 156 -7.20 -17.67 10.05
C LEU A 156 -8.47 -16.91 10.49
N ILE A 157 -9.16 -16.27 9.57
CA ILE A 157 -10.44 -15.63 9.85
C ILE A 157 -11.50 -16.72 9.73
N HIS A 158 -11.93 -17.27 10.87
CA HIS A 158 -13.15 -18.06 10.90
C HIS A 158 -14.32 -17.19 10.45
N ILE A 159 -14.77 -17.38 9.22
CA ILE A 159 -16.09 -16.91 8.78
C ILE A 159 -17.07 -17.82 9.52
N SER A 160 -17.55 -17.38 10.68
CA SER A 160 -18.74 -17.96 11.28
C SER A 160 -19.88 -17.69 10.31
N GLU A 161 -20.31 -18.74 9.59
CA GLU A 161 -21.55 -18.67 8.83
C GLU A 161 -22.68 -18.21 9.76
N PRO A 162 -23.51 -17.25 9.31
CA PRO A 162 -24.70 -16.92 10.07
C PRO A 162 -25.53 -18.20 10.17
N THR A 163 -25.70 -18.73 11.37
CA THR A 163 -26.60 -19.83 11.65
C THR A 163 -27.98 -19.47 11.10
N ARG A 164 -28.38 -20.12 10.01
CA ARG A 164 -29.76 -20.10 9.55
C ARG A 164 -30.58 -20.74 10.68
N HIS A 165 -31.25 -19.91 11.44
CA HIS A 165 -32.34 -20.38 12.27
C HIS A 165 -33.41 -20.92 11.32
N ALA A 166 -33.48 -22.24 11.20
CA ALA A 166 -34.64 -22.92 10.63
C ALA A 166 -35.84 -22.61 11.55
N GLN A 167 -36.77 -21.90 11.04
CA GLN A 167 -38.12 -21.84 11.60
C GLN A 167 -38.96 -22.95 10.98
#